data_870fe2411a3aa2a6f2345d7dc3cee527
#
_entry.id   870fe2411a3aa2a6f2345d7dc3cee527
#
_cell.length_a   1.000
_cell.length_b   1.000
_cell.length_c   1.000
_cell.angle_alpha   90.00
_cell.angle_beta   90.00
_cell.angle_gamma   90.00
#
_symmetry.space_group_name_H-M   'P 1'
#
loop_
_entity.id
_entity.type
_entity.pdbx_description
1 polymer ?
#
loop_
_entity_poly.entity_id
_entity_poly.type
_entity_poly.pdbx_seq_one_letter_code
_entity_poly.pdbx_strand_id
1 'polypeptide(L)'
;FTYPSHTTKGCVPLSSDVRIVTTINPLIFLVAIVFSAITVFISCQKPAILAAKVSPMEALHYIEQAGGKKKQRRSKHISTMMMAKNNLTRNKKKVMIVTLSFALSIVLLNSVYTYVTSFDFDKFVADFSLTDFTVSDTTVINNYAPYNTANVSQDFISQAESLNGLEDIGNIYLWTSKQPLSENDLARLQELSASSSDIANELENYRVRQEHGVNVYGLDDFSAEYVQVLDGELNTEQWKAGTGVYVTPLRMMGDGSLYLYKPGDQISVTQLDGTNKVYDVLAVVSIPSALQTPLQVDMGLDYIFPTNELLGNMVSADQPAMKTIFNVDEEHQLATENWLKNYTTNTDTALDYLSKVTLRQTFDGMINMYRLVGGALCAILALIGILNFINSMTTSILSRYREIAMLQSVGMTGRQVKQMLIYEGIGYSILGLFGSLILSVIASLTVVRMMGAELTYFTWHFTLLPVFLCIIPLILITAIVPLVCYNKMAQKTVVERLRIAE
;
A
#
# COMPACT_ATOMS: atom_id res chain seq x y z
N PHE A 1 -16.98 25.52 -15.86
CA PHE A 1 -16.33 25.06 -14.62
C PHE A 1 -16.62 23.58 -14.54
N THR A 2 -15.67 22.77 -14.97
CA THR A 2 -15.67 21.31 -14.84
C THR A 2 -15.24 20.99 -13.43
N TYR A 3 -16.14 20.39 -12.64
CA TYR A 3 -15.79 19.77 -11.37
C TYR A 3 -14.86 18.58 -11.64
N PRO A 4 -13.75 18.43 -10.91
CA PRO A 4 -12.98 17.19 -10.97
C PRO A 4 -13.85 16.09 -10.36
N SER A 5 -14.15 15.07 -11.17
CA SER A 5 -14.73 13.81 -10.72
C SER A 5 -13.88 13.27 -9.57
N HIS A 6 -14.46 13.18 -8.37
CA HIS A 6 -13.85 12.45 -7.26
C HIS A 6 -13.63 11.02 -7.71
N THR A 7 -12.38 10.70 -7.97
CA THR A 7 -11.92 9.35 -8.21
C THR A 7 -12.30 8.49 -7.00
N THR A 8 -13.21 7.56 -7.23
CA THR A 8 -13.50 6.47 -6.31
C THR A 8 -12.19 5.82 -5.93
N LYS A 9 -11.87 5.87 -4.65
CA LYS A 9 -10.67 5.29 -4.06
C LYS A 9 -10.65 3.80 -4.37
N GLY A 10 -9.64 3.33 -5.08
CA GLY A 10 -9.26 1.93 -5.11
C GLY A 10 -9.55 1.11 -6.36
N CYS A 11 -10.20 1.62 -7.40
CA CYS A 11 -10.31 0.86 -8.64
C CYS A 11 -9.01 0.87 -9.42
N VAL A 12 -8.21 -0.18 -9.25
CA VAL A 12 -7.18 -0.54 -10.22
C VAL A 12 -7.94 -1.09 -11.43
N PRO A 13 -7.76 -0.55 -12.66
CA PRO A 13 -8.36 -1.16 -13.84
C PRO A 13 -7.80 -2.58 -13.97
N LEU A 14 -8.69 -3.56 -13.89
CA LEU A 14 -8.40 -4.99 -13.98
C LEU A 14 -8.10 -5.46 -15.42
N SER A 15 -7.89 -4.54 -16.35
CA SER A 15 -7.44 -4.94 -17.68
C SER A 15 -6.06 -5.57 -17.55
N SER A 16 -5.97 -6.86 -17.86
CA SER A 16 -4.78 -7.72 -17.86
C SER A 16 -3.62 -7.22 -18.71
N ASP A 17 -3.73 -6.07 -19.32
CA ASP A 17 -2.74 -5.42 -20.19
C ASP A 17 -2.24 -4.07 -19.64
N VAL A 18 -2.06 -3.92 -18.34
CA VAL A 18 -1.16 -2.88 -17.85
C VAL A 18 0.28 -3.34 -18.17
N ARG A 19 0.61 -3.32 -19.45
CA ARG A 19 2.01 -3.26 -19.87
C ARG A 19 2.54 -1.98 -19.26
N ILE A 20 3.39 -2.09 -18.26
CA ILE A 20 4.23 -0.99 -17.79
C ILE A 20 5.12 -0.66 -19.00
N VAL A 21 4.62 0.18 -19.89
CA VAL A 21 5.44 0.76 -20.95
C VAL A 21 6.33 1.78 -20.24
N THR A 22 7.50 1.32 -19.82
CA THR A 22 8.55 2.23 -19.35
C THR A 22 8.99 3.10 -20.52
N THR A 23 8.29 4.19 -20.74
CA THR A 23 8.75 5.21 -21.68
C THR A 23 9.95 5.90 -21.06
N ILE A 24 11.13 5.60 -21.59
CA ILE A 24 12.36 6.31 -21.23
C ILE A 24 12.19 7.73 -21.77
N ASN A 25 11.80 8.65 -20.89
CA ASN A 25 11.69 10.06 -21.27
C ASN A 25 13.07 10.74 -21.15
N PRO A 26 13.73 11.10 -22.26
CA PRO A 26 15.06 11.70 -22.24
C PRO A 26 15.11 13.03 -21.47
N LEU A 27 13.97 13.74 -21.36
CA LEU A 27 13.86 14.97 -20.59
C LEU A 27 14.12 14.74 -19.09
N ILE A 28 13.63 13.61 -18.54
CA ILE A 28 13.85 13.26 -17.13
C ILE A 28 15.34 13.06 -16.85
N PHE A 29 16.06 12.38 -17.76
CA PHE A 29 17.51 12.19 -17.66
C PHE A 29 18.26 13.52 -17.76
N LEU A 30 17.87 14.40 -18.67
CA LEU A 30 18.47 15.72 -18.82
C LEU A 30 18.29 16.54 -17.53
N VAL A 31 17.07 16.59 -16.99
CA VAL A 31 16.77 17.29 -15.74
C VAL A 31 17.58 16.71 -14.57
N ALA A 32 17.67 15.39 -14.47
CA ALA A 32 18.47 14.72 -13.44
C ALA A 32 19.96 15.06 -13.54
N ILE A 33 20.53 15.08 -14.76
CA ILE A 33 21.93 15.45 -15.01
C ILE A 33 22.18 16.91 -14.62
N VAL A 34 21.31 17.83 -15.05
CA VAL A 34 21.43 19.27 -14.73
C VAL A 34 21.31 19.50 -13.23
N PHE A 35 20.33 18.88 -12.57
CA PHE A 35 20.15 18.97 -11.12
C PHE A 35 21.37 18.43 -10.36
N SER A 36 21.91 17.28 -10.79
CA SER A 36 23.13 16.69 -10.22
C SER A 36 24.34 17.62 -10.39
N ALA A 37 24.52 18.18 -11.57
CA ALA A 37 25.62 19.12 -11.86
C ALA A 37 25.53 20.39 -10.99
N ILE A 38 24.34 20.96 -10.85
CA ILE A 38 24.09 22.13 -9.97
C ILE A 38 24.39 21.78 -8.51
N THR A 39 23.92 20.62 -8.04
CA THR A 39 24.15 20.17 -6.66
C THR A 39 25.64 19.99 -6.37
N VAL A 40 26.39 19.36 -7.29
CA VAL A 40 27.85 19.19 -7.18
C VAL A 40 28.55 20.56 -7.18
N PHE A 41 28.18 21.45 -8.09
CA PHE A 41 28.75 22.79 -8.19
C PHE A 41 28.57 23.58 -6.88
N ILE A 42 27.36 23.62 -6.33
CA ILE A 42 27.05 24.30 -5.06
C ILE A 42 27.86 23.68 -3.90
N SER A 43 27.92 22.34 -3.85
CA SER A 43 28.62 21.60 -2.80
C SER A 43 30.15 21.83 -2.82
N CYS A 44 30.74 22.00 -4.02
CA CYS A 44 32.18 22.22 -4.18
C CYS A 44 32.59 23.67 -3.93
N GLN A 45 31.70 24.65 -3.96
CA GLN A 45 32.03 26.06 -3.78
C GLN A 45 32.72 26.36 -2.45
N LYS A 46 32.16 25.90 -1.34
CA LYS A 46 32.75 26.14 0.00
C LYS A 46 34.16 25.56 0.16
N PRO A 47 34.41 24.27 -0.18
CA PRO A 47 35.77 23.72 -0.16
C PRO A 47 36.74 24.45 -1.10
N ALA A 48 36.31 24.82 -2.31
CA ALA A 48 37.14 25.51 -3.29
C ALA A 48 37.55 26.93 -2.80
N ILE A 49 36.61 27.70 -2.26
CA ILE A 49 36.87 29.02 -1.69
C ILE A 49 37.82 28.92 -0.48
N LEU A 50 37.63 27.90 0.36
CA LEU A 50 38.51 27.67 1.50
C LEU A 50 39.93 27.33 1.06
N ALA A 51 40.06 26.41 0.06
CA ALA A 51 41.35 26.05 -0.52
C ALA A 51 42.06 27.22 -1.20
N ALA A 52 41.32 28.11 -1.87
CA ALA A 52 41.88 29.32 -2.49
C ALA A 52 42.32 30.39 -1.49
N LYS A 53 41.79 30.40 -0.29
CA LYS A 53 42.13 31.39 0.77
C LYS A 53 43.28 30.96 1.67
N VAL A 54 43.64 29.68 1.69
CA VAL A 54 44.70 29.16 2.56
C VAL A 54 46.06 29.35 1.86
N SER A 55 47.03 30.01 2.52
CA SER A 55 48.38 30.16 1.98
C SER A 55 49.11 28.80 1.92
N PRO A 56 50.10 28.60 1.03
CA PRO A 56 50.87 27.35 0.97
C PRO A 56 51.53 26.98 2.28
N MET A 57 52.02 27.98 3.05
CA MET A 57 52.63 27.78 4.38
C MET A 57 51.59 27.38 5.43
N GLU A 58 50.39 27.95 5.38
CA GLU A 58 49.27 27.65 6.28
C GLU A 58 48.69 26.28 5.99
N ALA A 59 48.66 25.85 4.71
CA ALA A 59 48.27 24.52 4.29
C ALA A 59 49.21 23.41 4.80
N LEU A 60 50.53 23.69 4.88
CA LEU A 60 51.52 22.78 5.42
C LEU A 60 51.42 22.66 6.97
N HIS A 61 51.00 23.73 7.67
CA HIS A 61 50.82 23.73 9.12
C HIS A 61 49.36 23.51 9.56
N TYR A 62 48.44 23.27 8.64
CA TYR A 62 47.06 23.05 8.98
C TYR A 62 46.87 21.72 9.72
N ILE A 63 46.89 21.80 11.04
CA ILE A 63 46.50 20.74 11.95
C ILE A 63 45.06 21.07 12.36
N GLU A 64 44.13 20.21 11.99
CA GLU A 64 42.72 20.31 12.41
C GLU A 64 42.66 20.28 13.95
N GLN A 65 42.76 21.45 14.57
CA GLN A 65 42.63 21.58 16.02
C GLN A 65 41.17 21.34 16.41
N ALA A 66 40.89 20.16 16.90
CA ALA A 66 39.65 19.88 17.59
C ALA A 66 39.57 20.72 18.86
N GLY A 67 38.95 21.90 18.73
CA GLY A 67 38.75 22.81 19.85
C GLY A 67 37.93 22.16 20.97
N GLY A 68 38.52 22.01 22.11
CA GLY A 68 37.83 21.56 23.32
C GLY A 68 38.81 21.13 24.40
N LYS A 69 39.16 22.06 25.34
CA LYS A 69 39.83 21.72 26.59
C LYS A 69 38.95 20.78 27.42
N LYS A 70 39.04 19.45 27.20
CA LYS A 70 38.51 18.47 28.14
C LYS A 70 39.56 18.13 29.18
N LYS A 71 39.21 18.30 30.47
CA LYS A 71 40.00 17.78 31.61
C LYS A 71 40.40 16.34 31.33
N GLN A 72 41.72 16.09 31.20
CA GLN A 72 42.29 14.77 31.08
C GLN A 72 42.03 13.97 32.37
N ARG A 73 41.09 13.05 32.32
CA ARG A 73 41.00 12.00 33.32
C ARG A 73 42.15 11.01 33.07
N ARG A 74 43.11 10.94 33.97
CA ARG A 74 44.15 9.91 33.96
C ARG A 74 43.50 8.53 34.02
N SER A 75 43.47 7.79 32.90
CA SER A 75 43.07 6.38 32.85
C SER A 75 44.32 5.53 33.07
N LYS A 76 44.26 4.58 33.99
CA LYS A 76 45.35 3.68 34.33
C LYS A 76 45.59 2.56 33.26
N HIS A 77 44.66 2.35 32.31
CA HIS A 77 44.76 1.36 31.25
C HIS A 77 44.28 1.89 29.92
N ILE A 78 45.16 2.04 28.94
CA ILE A 78 44.82 2.49 27.59
C ILE A 78 44.63 1.25 26.72
N SER A 79 43.38 0.88 26.44
CA SER A 79 43.07 -0.20 25.49
C SER A 79 42.77 0.35 24.08
N THR A 80 42.99 -0.45 23.05
CA THR A 80 42.67 -0.11 21.65
C THR A 80 41.18 0.25 21.45
N MET A 81 40.29 -0.38 22.20
CA MET A 81 38.85 -0.06 22.23
C MET A 81 38.55 1.33 22.82
N MET A 82 39.26 1.72 23.88
CA MET A 82 39.09 3.05 24.48
C MET A 82 39.59 4.15 23.54
N MET A 83 40.70 3.89 22.82
CA MET A 83 41.20 4.79 21.78
C MET A 83 40.18 4.95 20.65
N ALA A 84 39.58 3.87 20.14
CA ALA A 84 38.54 3.89 19.13
C ALA A 84 37.32 4.73 19.59
N LYS A 85 36.84 4.53 20.82
CA LYS A 85 35.73 5.30 21.39
C LYS A 85 36.03 6.78 21.44
N ASN A 86 37.26 7.17 21.87
CA ASN A 86 37.68 8.56 21.92
C ASN A 86 37.74 9.19 20.52
N ASN A 87 38.16 8.44 19.50
CA ASN A 87 38.19 8.86 18.11
C ASN A 87 36.77 9.17 17.57
N LEU A 88 35.81 8.29 17.82
CA LEU A 88 34.41 8.49 17.47
C LEU A 88 33.82 9.76 18.10
N THR A 89 34.16 10.03 19.36
CA THR A 89 33.64 11.23 20.08
C THR A 89 34.31 12.54 19.67
N ARG A 90 35.48 12.50 19.02
CA ARG A 90 36.23 13.69 18.57
C ARG A 90 35.54 14.40 17.41
N ASN A 91 34.97 13.64 16.45
CA ASN A 91 34.33 14.16 15.22
C ASN A 91 32.84 13.83 15.12
N LYS A 92 32.04 14.31 16.07
CA LYS A 92 30.63 14.00 16.22
C LYS A 92 29.79 14.26 14.96
N LYS A 93 30.02 15.38 14.24
CA LYS A 93 29.28 15.72 13.01
C LYS A 93 29.48 14.66 11.92
N LYS A 94 30.74 14.22 11.74
CA LYS A 94 31.09 13.20 10.74
C LYS A 94 30.49 11.85 11.09
N VAL A 95 30.58 11.46 12.38
CA VAL A 95 29.95 10.22 12.88
C VAL A 95 28.44 10.28 12.65
N MET A 96 27.79 11.39 12.98
CA MET A 96 26.35 11.56 12.80
C MET A 96 25.90 11.44 11.34
N ILE A 97 26.63 12.03 10.39
CA ILE A 97 26.29 11.94 8.96
C ILE A 97 26.35 10.49 8.46
N VAL A 98 27.43 9.78 8.81
CA VAL A 98 27.60 8.38 8.38
C VAL A 98 26.57 7.45 9.03
N THR A 99 26.35 7.58 10.33
CA THR A 99 25.38 6.76 11.06
C THR A 99 23.95 7.03 10.61
N LEU A 100 23.63 8.31 10.29
CA LEU A 100 22.33 8.66 9.73
C LEU A 100 22.13 8.09 8.32
N SER A 101 23.16 8.11 7.47
CA SER A 101 23.09 7.45 6.14
C SER A 101 22.80 5.96 6.25
N PHE A 102 23.46 5.25 7.16
CA PHE A 102 23.17 3.83 7.41
C PHE A 102 21.76 3.64 7.97
N ALA A 103 21.40 4.45 8.97
CA ALA A 103 20.08 4.34 9.59
C ALA A 103 18.96 4.56 8.58
N LEU A 104 19.02 5.59 7.73
CA LEU A 104 18.01 5.87 6.72
C LEU A 104 17.89 4.74 5.68
N SER A 105 19.01 4.14 5.24
CA SER A 105 18.99 3.01 4.31
C SER A 105 18.26 1.80 4.91
N ILE A 106 18.54 1.49 6.18
CA ILE A 106 17.92 0.34 6.89
C ILE A 106 16.45 0.64 7.21
N VAL A 107 16.11 1.88 7.60
CA VAL A 107 14.73 2.30 7.85
C VAL A 107 13.88 2.16 6.60
N LEU A 108 14.38 2.62 5.45
CA LEU A 108 13.65 2.49 4.19
C LEU A 108 13.43 1.01 3.83
N LEU A 109 14.48 0.18 3.96
CA LEU A 109 14.35 -1.26 3.72
C LEU A 109 13.29 -1.90 4.62
N ASN A 110 13.31 -1.57 5.92
CA ASN A 110 12.32 -2.08 6.86
C ASN A 110 10.91 -1.57 6.54
N SER A 111 10.77 -0.30 6.16
CA SER A 111 9.47 0.28 5.81
C SER A 111 8.87 -0.35 4.56
N VAL A 112 9.68 -0.54 3.49
CA VAL A 112 9.24 -1.22 2.27
C VAL A 112 8.85 -2.67 2.55
N TYR A 113 9.67 -3.38 3.33
CA TYR A 113 9.36 -4.77 3.68
C TYR A 113 8.07 -4.87 4.50
N THR A 114 7.93 -4.03 5.54
CA THR A 114 6.71 -3.98 6.37
C THR A 114 5.48 -3.63 5.53
N TYR A 115 5.59 -2.65 4.62
CA TYR A 115 4.50 -2.27 3.74
C TYR A 115 4.06 -3.42 2.83
N VAL A 116 5.03 -4.07 2.17
CA VAL A 116 4.75 -5.18 1.23
C VAL A 116 4.18 -6.41 1.93
N THR A 117 4.67 -6.74 3.13
CA THR A 117 4.18 -7.90 3.90
C THR A 117 2.87 -7.64 4.63
N SER A 118 2.40 -6.41 4.63
CA SER A 118 1.11 -6.03 5.24
C SER A 118 -0.07 -6.14 4.26
N PHE A 119 0.17 -6.44 2.99
CA PHE A 119 -0.90 -6.72 2.04
C PHE A 119 -1.46 -8.14 2.24
N ASP A 120 -2.78 -8.24 2.32
CA ASP A 120 -3.53 -9.46 2.55
C ASP A 120 -4.27 -9.84 1.27
N PHE A 121 -3.93 -11.00 0.70
CA PHE A 121 -4.51 -11.46 -0.55
C PHE A 121 -5.99 -11.81 -0.39
N ASP A 122 -6.37 -12.44 0.72
CA ASP A 122 -7.76 -12.87 0.91
C ASP A 122 -8.70 -11.68 1.03
N LYS A 123 -8.25 -10.62 1.71
CA LYS A 123 -8.99 -9.35 1.76
C LYS A 123 -9.03 -8.65 0.41
N PHE A 124 -7.93 -8.70 -0.36
CA PHE A 124 -7.89 -8.16 -1.71
C PHE A 124 -8.91 -8.86 -2.61
N VAL A 125 -8.96 -10.19 -2.57
CA VAL A 125 -9.93 -10.94 -3.37
C VAL A 125 -11.35 -10.65 -2.93
N ALA A 126 -11.62 -10.58 -1.63
CA ALA A 126 -12.95 -10.34 -1.10
C ALA A 126 -13.58 -9.01 -1.56
N ASP A 127 -12.76 -7.99 -1.89
CA ASP A 127 -13.23 -6.72 -2.44
C ASP A 127 -13.74 -6.86 -3.90
N PHE A 128 -13.24 -7.85 -4.65
CA PHE A 128 -13.54 -8.03 -6.08
C PHE A 128 -14.38 -9.26 -6.38
N SER A 129 -14.13 -10.38 -5.70
CA SER A 129 -14.85 -11.62 -5.92
C SER A 129 -14.92 -12.46 -4.63
N LEU A 130 -16.10 -12.97 -4.33
CA LEU A 130 -16.33 -13.87 -3.19
C LEU A 130 -16.20 -15.33 -3.59
N THR A 131 -16.33 -15.61 -4.90
CA THR A 131 -16.29 -16.93 -5.51
C THR A 131 -15.09 -17.06 -6.45
N ASP A 132 -14.83 -18.24 -6.98
CA ASP A 132 -13.72 -18.47 -7.89
C ASP A 132 -13.86 -17.67 -9.18
N PHE A 133 -15.10 -17.50 -9.66
CA PHE A 133 -15.44 -16.76 -10.87
C PHE A 133 -16.63 -15.82 -10.63
N THR A 134 -16.53 -14.65 -11.22
CA THR A 134 -17.63 -13.66 -11.30
C THR A 134 -17.72 -13.20 -12.75
N VAL A 135 -18.88 -13.30 -13.36
CA VAL A 135 -19.15 -12.86 -14.74
C VAL A 135 -20.19 -11.76 -14.73
N SER A 136 -19.95 -10.71 -15.50
CA SER A 136 -20.89 -9.59 -15.67
C SER A 136 -20.59 -8.85 -16.97
N ASP A 137 -21.37 -7.83 -17.26
CA ASP A 137 -21.05 -6.90 -18.36
C ASP A 137 -19.69 -6.23 -18.15
N THR A 138 -18.96 -6.04 -19.25
CA THR A 138 -17.65 -5.37 -19.25
C THR A 138 -17.68 -4.01 -18.57
N THR A 139 -18.79 -3.25 -18.69
CA THR A 139 -18.93 -1.93 -18.06
C THR A 139 -19.03 -2.02 -16.54
N VAL A 140 -19.66 -3.09 -16.02
CA VAL A 140 -19.80 -3.35 -14.59
C VAL A 140 -18.48 -3.86 -14.01
N ILE A 141 -17.83 -4.81 -14.66
CA ILE A 141 -16.53 -5.39 -14.24
C ILE A 141 -15.45 -4.30 -14.19
N ASN A 142 -15.33 -3.50 -15.23
CA ASN A 142 -14.28 -2.51 -15.37
C ASN A 142 -14.66 -1.11 -14.85
N ASN A 143 -15.87 -0.98 -14.26
CA ASN A 143 -16.38 0.26 -13.68
C ASN A 143 -16.40 1.44 -14.68
N TYR A 144 -16.95 1.24 -15.88
CA TYR A 144 -17.11 2.26 -16.92
C TYR A 144 -18.56 2.60 -17.13
N ALA A 145 -18.96 3.83 -16.79
CA ALA A 145 -20.31 4.33 -17.07
C ALA A 145 -20.46 4.65 -18.57
N PRO A 146 -21.67 4.44 -19.17
CA PRO A 146 -22.89 3.93 -18.55
C PRO A 146 -22.85 2.42 -18.28
N TYR A 147 -23.33 2.00 -17.11
CA TYR A 147 -23.34 0.59 -16.71
C TYR A 147 -24.49 -0.16 -17.36
N ASN A 148 -24.22 -1.32 -17.97
CA ASN A 148 -25.23 -2.29 -18.37
C ASN A 148 -25.37 -3.33 -17.24
N THR A 149 -26.46 -3.25 -16.49
CA THR A 149 -26.69 -4.08 -15.30
C THR A 149 -27.63 -5.26 -15.55
N ALA A 150 -27.95 -5.57 -16.82
CA ALA A 150 -28.81 -6.68 -17.20
C ALA A 150 -28.30 -7.28 -18.51
N ASN A 151 -27.15 -7.97 -18.49
CA ASN A 151 -26.51 -8.49 -19.70
C ASN A 151 -26.12 -9.98 -19.63
N VAL A 152 -26.10 -10.60 -18.44
CA VAL A 152 -25.80 -12.03 -18.33
C VAL A 152 -27.04 -12.82 -18.70
N SER A 153 -27.03 -13.38 -19.90
CA SER A 153 -28.19 -14.11 -20.49
C SER A 153 -28.44 -15.44 -19.80
N GLN A 154 -29.69 -15.90 -19.88
CA GLN A 154 -30.07 -17.26 -19.42
C GLN A 154 -29.32 -18.38 -20.18
N ASP A 155 -28.96 -18.14 -21.44
CA ASP A 155 -28.15 -19.07 -22.22
C ASP A 155 -26.73 -19.22 -21.64
N PHE A 156 -26.08 -18.12 -21.23
CA PHE A 156 -24.80 -18.18 -20.51
C PHE A 156 -24.95 -18.96 -19.20
N ILE A 157 -25.97 -18.64 -18.40
CA ILE A 157 -26.22 -19.28 -17.10
C ILE A 157 -26.36 -20.79 -17.28
N SER A 158 -27.17 -21.23 -18.25
CA SER A 158 -27.36 -22.66 -18.52
C SER A 158 -26.09 -23.39 -18.99
N GLN A 159 -25.22 -22.68 -19.73
CA GLN A 159 -23.90 -23.21 -20.09
C GLN A 159 -22.97 -23.29 -18.88
N ALA A 160 -22.98 -22.28 -18.01
CA ALA A 160 -22.20 -22.28 -16.78
C ALA A 160 -22.65 -23.42 -15.82
N GLU A 161 -23.96 -23.65 -15.69
CA GLU A 161 -24.51 -24.76 -14.90
C GLU A 161 -24.08 -26.13 -15.40
N SER A 162 -23.71 -26.24 -16.68
CA SER A 162 -23.25 -27.49 -17.29
C SER A 162 -21.74 -27.72 -17.19
N LEU A 163 -20.99 -26.84 -16.55
CA LEU A 163 -19.54 -26.96 -16.40
C LEU A 163 -19.15 -28.15 -15.53
N ASN A 164 -18.11 -28.86 -15.95
CA ASN A 164 -17.54 -29.94 -15.14
C ASN A 164 -16.84 -29.32 -13.88
N GLY A 165 -17.08 -29.96 -12.76
CA GLY A 165 -16.50 -29.53 -11.48
C GLY A 165 -17.19 -28.31 -10.86
N LEU A 166 -18.34 -27.89 -11.36
CA LEU A 166 -19.14 -26.84 -10.72
C LEU A 166 -19.57 -27.31 -9.33
N GLU A 167 -19.28 -26.48 -8.31
CA GLU A 167 -19.68 -26.73 -6.92
C GLU A 167 -20.94 -25.94 -6.58
N ASP A 168 -20.89 -24.61 -6.79
CA ASP A 168 -22.00 -23.71 -6.51
C ASP A 168 -22.10 -22.65 -7.60
N ILE A 169 -23.32 -22.20 -7.86
CA ILE A 169 -23.60 -21.08 -8.78
C ILE A 169 -24.73 -20.22 -8.24
N GLY A 170 -24.58 -18.91 -8.40
CA GLY A 170 -25.58 -17.93 -8.01
C GLY A 170 -25.70 -16.78 -8.99
N ASN A 171 -26.92 -16.28 -9.11
CA ASN A 171 -27.25 -15.21 -10.01
C ASN A 171 -27.78 -14.00 -9.24
N ILE A 172 -27.29 -12.84 -9.60
CA ILE A 172 -27.65 -11.58 -9.00
C ILE A 172 -28.35 -10.73 -10.05
N TYR A 173 -29.60 -10.42 -9.79
CA TYR A 173 -30.41 -9.54 -10.64
C TYR A 173 -30.45 -8.13 -10.05
N LEU A 174 -30.56 -7.13 -10.90
CA LEU A 174 -30.69 -5.75 -10.48
C LEU A 174 -31.82 -5.05 -11.24
N TRP A 175 -32.65 -4.36 -10.48
CA TRP A 175 -33.62 -3.42 -11.00
C TRP A 175 -33.43 -2.06 -10.34
N THR A 176 -33.08 -1.08 -11.14
CA THR A 176 -33.03 0.30 -10.68
C THR A 176 -34.40 0.93 -10.87
N SER A 177 -35.06 1.28 -9.80
CA SER A 177 -36.41 1.78 -9.76
C SER A 177 -36.50 3.14 -9.09
N LYS A 178 -37.61 3.83 -9.36
CA LYS A 178 -38.00 5.03 -8.65
C LYS A 178 -39.19 4.70 -7.78
N GLN A 179 -39.07 4.94 -6.50
CA GLN A 179 -40.11 4.61 -5.52
C GLN A 179 -40.55 5.87 -4.75
N PRO A 180 -41.83 6.02 -4.41
CA PRO A 180 -42.30 7.06 -3.53
C PRO A 180 -41.87 6.74 -2.08
N LEU A 181 -41.57 7.76 -1.30
CA LEU A 181 -41.36 7.65 0.14
C LEU A 181 -42.69 7.85 0.88
N SER A 182 -42.89 7.08 1.94
CA SER A 182 -44.04 7.29 2.83
C SER A 182 -43.87 8.57 3.65
N GLU A 183 -44.96 9.08 4.25
CA GLU A 183 -44.90 10.25 5.15
C GLU A 183 -43.95 9.96 6.35
N ASN A 184 -43.92 8.72 6.85
CA ASN A 184 -43.01 8.32 7.91
C ASN A 184 -41.56 8.36 7.47
N ASP A 185 -41.24 7.92 6.26
CA ASP A 185 -39.90 7.95 5.70
C ASP A 185 -39.40 9.37 5.52
N LEU A 186 -40.29 10.26 5.06
CA LEU A 186 -39.98 11.69 4.93
C LEU A 186 -39.72 12.34 6.28
N ALA A 187 -40.50 12.01 7.31
CA ALA A 187 -40.30 12.52 8.66
C ALA A 187 -38.91 12.03 9.21
N ARG A 188 -38.54 10.77 9.00
CA ARG A 188 -37.22 10.23 9.38
C ARG A 188 -36.10 10.90 8.60
N LEU A 189 -36.24 11.07 7.30
CA LEU A 189 -35.23 11.77 6.49
C LEU A 189 -35.07 13.24 6.95
N GLN A 190 -36.14 13.88 7.36
CA GLN A 190 -36.07 15.23 7.91
C GLN A 190 -35.30 15.27 9.24
N GLU A 191 -35.47 14.28 10.09
CA GLU A 191 -34.69 14.13 11.33
C GLU A 191 -33.20 13.85 11.02
N LEU A 192 -32.91 12.94 10.10
CA LEU A 192 -31.55 12.61 9.67
C LEU A 192 -30.85 13.77 8.95
N SER A 193 -31.60 14.63 8.24
CA SER A 193 -31.04 15.78 7.53
C SER A 193 -30.37 16.80 8.47
N ALA A 194 -30.72 16.80 9.75
CA ALA A 194 -30.06 17.64 10.74
C ALA A 194 -28.59 17.21 11.01
N SER A 195 -28.25 15.95 10.71
CA SER A 195 -26.91 15.38 10.93
C SER A 195 -26.05 15.30 9.67
N SER A 196 -26.63 15.44 8.48
CA SER A 196 -25.91 15.30 7.20
C SER A 196 -26.43 16.29 6.15
N SER A 197 -25.51 17.09 5.59
CA SER A 197 -25.82 18.01 4.48
C SER A 197 -26.26 17.26 3.22
N ASP A 198 -25.78 16.06 3.01
CA ASP A 198 -26.08 15.27 1.81
C ASP A 198 -27.51 14.75 1.87
N ILE A 199 -27.97 14.29 3.06
CA ILE A 199 -29.37 13.94 3.27
C ILE A 199 -30.29 15.16 3.11
N ALA A 200 -29.86 16.33 3.60
CA ALA A 200 -30.64 17.55 3.43
C ALA A 200 -30.82 17.93 1.94
N ASN A 201 -29.77 17.78 1.15
CA ASN A 201 -29.82 18.00 -0.30
C ASN A 201 -30.72 16.99 -1.02
N GLU A 202 -30.63 15.70 -0.66
CA GLU A 202 -31.48 14.67 -1.26
C GLU A 202 -32.94 14.79 -0.85
N LEU A 203 -33.21 15.21 0.38
CA LEU A 203 -34.58 15.54 0.80
C LEU A 203 -35.17 16.70 -0.01
N GLU A 204 -34.37 17.71 -0.35
CA GLU A 204 -34.83 18.82 -1.21
C GLU A 204 -35.04 18.32 -2.65
N ASN A 205 -34.17 17.50 -3.17
CA ASN A 205 -34.34 16.85 -4.48
C ASN A 205 -35.63 16.01 -4.52
N TYR A 206 -35.90 15.22 -3.45
CA TYR A 206 -37.13 14.44 -3.35
C TYR A 206 -38.39 15.33 -3.34
N ARG A 207 -38.39 16.44 -2.63
CA ARG A 207 -39.55 17.39 -2.60
C ARG A 207 -39.94 17.88 -4.00
N VAL A 208 -38.96 17.99 -4.90
CA VAL A 208 -39.15 18.37 -6.29
C VAL A 208 -39.63 17.21 -7.14
N ARG A 209 -38.98 16.02 -7.00
CA ARG A 209 -39.22 14.86 -7.87
C ARG A 209 -40.39 14.00 -7.40
N GLN A 210 -40.71 13.98 -6.10
CA GLN A 210 -41.67 13.10 -5.42
C GLN A 210 -41.37 11.60 -5.56
N GLU A 211 -40.17 11.27 -6.03
CA GLU A 211 -39.66 9.92 -6.23
C GLU A 211 -38.19 9.89 -5.85
N HIS A 212 -37.70 8.76 -5.28
CA HIS A 212 -36.28 8.51 -5.06
C HIS A 212 -35.85 7.25 -5.78
N GLY A 213 -34.62 7.28 -6.28
CA GLY A 213 -33.98 6.11 -6.89
C GLY A 213 -33.60 5.08 -5.84
N VAL A 214 -33.87 3.82 -6.13
CA VAL A 214 -33.50 2.67 -5.31
C VAL A 214 -33.00 1.54 -6.20
N ASN A 215 -31.93 0.89 -5.79
CA ASN A 215 -31.52 -0.38 -6.40
C ASN A 215 -32.22 -1.53 -5.69
N VAL A 216 -32.89 -2.36 -6.47
CA VAL A 216 -33.57 -3.55 -6.00
C VAL A 216 -32.81 -4.77 -6.50
N TYR A 217 -32.21 -5.51 -5.57
CA TYR A 217 -31.45 -6.72 -5.85
C TYR A 217 -32.36 -7.96 -5.73
N GLY A 218 -32.28 -8.86 -6.70
CA GLY A 218 -32.80 -10.21 -6.60
C GLY A 218 -31.62 -11.17 -6.37
N LEU A 219 -31.60 -11.82 -5.21
CA LEU A 219 -30.57 -12.80 -4.86
C LEU A 219 -31.17 -14.20 -4.82
N ASP A 220 -30.43 -15.19 -5.28
CA ASP A 220 -30.74 -16.60 -5.02
C ASP A 220 -30.16 -17.06 -3.68
N ASP A 221 -30.41 -18.32 -3.34
CA ASP A 221 -29.99 -18.87 -2.05
C ASP A 221 -28.48 -18.78 -1.84
N PHE A 222 -27.68 -19.07 -2.88
CA PHE A 222 -26.24 -19.06 -2.79
C PHE A 222 -25.68 -17.64 -2.65
N SER A 223 -26.13 -16.70 -3.46
CA SER A 223 -25.65 -15.30 -3.37
C SER A 223 -26.13 -14.62 -2.09
N ALA A 224 -27.26 -15.01 -1.52
CA ALA A 224 -27.76 -14.48 -0.25
C ALA A 224 -26.93 -14.90 0.97
N GLU A 225 -26.17 -15.99 0.91
CA GLU A 225 -25.28 -16.43 1.99
C GLU A 225 -24.19 -15.40 2.33
N TYR A 226 -23.81 -14.57 1.39
CA TYR A 226 -22.78 -13.54 1.56
C TYR A 226 -23.30 -12.24 2.20
N VAL A 227 -24.61 -12.10 2.41
CA VAL A 227 -25.21 -10.92 3.02
C VAL A 227 -24.89 -10.88 4.51
N GLN A 228 -24.43 -9.74 5.00
CA GLN A 228 -24.05 -9.55 6.40
C GLN A 228 -25.10 -8.73 7.15
N VAL A 229 -25.58 -9.24 8.28
CA VAL A 229 -26.57 -8.55 9.14
C VAL A 229 -25.88 -7.42 9.91
N LEU A 230 -26.47 -6.24 9.86
CA LEU A 230 -26.07 -5.08 10.66
C LEU A 230 -27.04 -4.82 11.82
N ASP A 231 -28.34 -5.06 11.58
CA ASP A 231 -29.39 -4.93 12.61
C ASP A 231 -30.54 -5.89 12.28
N GLY A 232 -31.13 -6.51 13.31
CA GLY A 232 -32.17 -7.52 13.16
C GLY A 232 -31.63 -8.95 13.02
N GLU A 233 -32.44 -9.83 12.43
CA GLU A 233 -32.09 -11.24 12.19
C GLU A 233 -32.53 -11.68 10.79
N LEU A 234 -31.76 -12.58 10.14
CA LEU A 234 -32.14 -13.16 8.87
C LEU A 234 -33.30 -14.15 9.08
N ASN A 235 -34.49 -13.74 8.68
CA ASN A 235 -35.64 -14.65 8.59
C ASN A 235 -35.76 -15.18 7.16
N THR A 236 -34.99 -16.24 6.87
CA THR A 236 -34.90 -16.83 5.52
C THR A 236 -36.23 -17.39 5.04
N GLU A 237 -37.08 -17.90 5.92
CA GLU A 237 -38.39 -18.42 5.55
C GLU A 237 -39.33 -17.32 5.06
N GLN A 238 -39.44 -16.24 5.81
CA GLN A 238 -40.26 -15.08 5.46
C GLN A 238 -39.73 -14.35 4.24
N TRP A 239 -38.41 -14.28 4.09
CA TRP A 239 -37.76 -13.69 2.93
C TRP A 239 -38.04 -14.53 1.67
N LYS A 240 -37.80 -15.86 1.69
CA LYS A 240 -38.07 -16.75 0.57
C LYS A 240 -39.57 -16.82 0.19
N ALA A 241 -40.45 -16.58 1.14
CA ALA A 241 -41.89 -16.50 0.89
C ALA A 241 -42.29 -15.18 0.13
N GLY A 242 -41.36 -14.22 -0.06
CA GLY A 242 -41.63 -12.97 -0.74
C GLY A 242 -42.57 -12.04 0.06
N THR A 243 -42.57 -12.13 1.39
CA THR A 243 -43.37 -11.26 2.25
C THR A 243 -42.50 -10.26 3.04
N GLY A 244 -41.19 -10.50 3.07
CA GLY A 244 -40.22 -9.65 3.72
C GLY A 244 -39.08 -9.23 2.81
N VAL A 245 -38.34 -8.21 3.22
CA VAL A 245 -37.24 -7.60 2.50
C VAL A 245 -36.06 -7.31 3.44
N TYR A 246 -34.84 -7.44 2.93
CA TYR A 246 -33.68 -6.86 3.61
C TYR A 246 -33.37 -5.50 2.97
N VAL A 247 -32.90 -4.54 3.78
CA VAL A 247 -32.57 -3.20 3.34
C VAL A 247 -31.14 -2.85 3.71
N THR A 248 -30.51 -1.94 2.95
CA THR A 248 -29.17 -1.46 3.32
C THR A 248 -29.26 -0.12 4.07
N PRO A 249 -28.21 0.26 4.82
CA PRO A 249 -28.05 1.65 5.27
C PRO A 249 -27.96 2.60 4.07
N LEU A 250 -28.22 3.89 4.31
CA LEU A 250 -27.98 4.94 3.31
C LEU A 250 -26.46 5.03 3.03
N ARG A 251 -26.07 4.92 1.76
CA ARG A 251 -24.66 5.07 1.34
C ARG A 251 -24.35 6.53 1.11
N MET A 252 -23.96 7.24 2.17
CA MET A 252 -23.55 8.62 2.07
C MET A 252 -22.03 8.74 2.12
N MET A 253 -21.46 9.82 1.59
CA MET A 253 -20.04 10.09 1.73
C MET A 253 -19.69 10.31 3.22
N GLY A 254 -19.03 9.34 3.81
CA GLY A 254 -18.61 9.32 5.22
C GLY A 254 -18.61 7.90 5.77
N ASP A 255 -18.39 7.74 7.05
CA ASP A 255 -18.43 6.48 7.79
C ASP A 255 -19.86 5.92 8.00
N GLY A 256 -20.79 6.43 7.24
CA GLY A 256 -22.23 6.41 7.22
C GLY A 256 -22.91 5.10 7.53
N SER A 257 -23.25 4.89 8.77
CA SER A 257 -24.26 3.96 9.22
C SER A 257 -25.58 4.67 9.55
N LEU A 258 -26.12 5.46 8.59
CA LEU A 258 -27.41 6.08 8.76
C LEU A 258 -28.51 5.14 8.24
N TYR A 259 -29.41 4.78 9.12
CA TYR A 259 -30.49 3.83 8.85
C TYR A 259 -31.80 4.59 8.62
N LEU A 260 -32.38 4.47 7.40
CA LEU A 260 -33.72 4.98 7.11
C LEU A 260 -34.77 4.03 7.70
N TYR A 261 -34.53 2.72 7.55
CA TYR A 261 -35.43 1.67 8.02
C TYR A 261 -34.81 0.86 9.16
N LYS A 262 -35.69 0.26 9.98
CA LYS A 262 -35.34 -0.65 11.06
C LYS A 262 -36.11 -1.94 10.89
N PRO A 263 -35.66 -3.07 11.48
CA PRO A 263 -36.43 -4.31 11.52
C PRO A 263 -37.82 -4.07 12.10
N GLY A 264 -38.85 -4.59 11.40
CA GLY A 264 -40.26 -4.40 11.76
C GLY A 264 -40.94 -3.19 11.10
N ASP A 265 -40.22 -2.34 10.40
CA ASP A 265 -40.82 -1.31 9.53
C ASP A 265 -41.42 -1.95 8.27
N GLN A 266 -42.21 -1.18 7.54
CA GLN A 266 -42.83 -1.62 6.27
C GLN A 266 -42.41 -0.71 5.14
N ILE A 267 -42.11 -1.31 4.00
CA ILE A 267 -41.88 -0.58 2.75
C ILE A 267 -42.93 -0.95 1.71
N SER A 268 -43.29 0.01 0.87
CA SER A 268 -44.21 -0.20 -0.26
C SER A 268 -43.42 -0.13 -1.56
N VAL A 269 -43.51 -1.18 -2.38
CA VAL A 269 -42.82 -1.25 -3.67
C VAL A 269 -43.85 -1.37 -4.77
N THR A 270 -43.73 -0.51 -5.78
CA THR A 270 -44.60 -0.57 -6.97
C THR A 270 -44.15 -1.74 -7.84
N GLN A 271 -45.09 -2.65 -8.14
CA GLN A 271 -44.89 -3.84 -8.95
C GLN A 271 -44.93 -3.51 -10.45
N LEU A 272 -44.59 -4.47 -11.29
CA LEU A 272 -44.63 -4.37 -12.75
C LEU A 272 -46.04 -4.05 -13.30
N ASP A 273 -47.08 -4.54 -12.65
CA ASP A 273 -48.48 -4.30 -13.00
C ASP A 273 -49.01 -2.96 -12.51
N GLY A 274 -48.17 -2.15 -11.84
CA GLY A 274 -48.54 -0.85 -11.27
C GLY A 274 -49.23 -0.94 -9.90
N THR A 275 -49.38 -2.12 -9.32
CA THR A 275 -49.90 -2.25 -7.96
C THR A 275 -48.81 -2.05 -6.94
N ASN A 276 -49.17 -1.60 -5.74
CA ASN A 276 -48.22 -1.43 -4.64
C ASN A 276 -48.33 -2.62 -3.69
N LYS A 277 -47.23 -3.31 -3.45
CA LYS A 277 -47.14 -4.39 -2.47
C LYS A 277 -46.30 -3.93 -1.27
N VAL A 278 -46.79 -4.24 -0.07
CA VAL A 278 -46.14 -3.89 1.19
C VAL A 278 -45.33 -5.10 1.65
N TYR A 279 -44.11 -4.83 2.10
CA TYR A 279 -43.16 -5.81 2.62
C TYR A 279 -42.69 -5.43 4.02
N ASP A 280 -42.53 -6.40 4.88
CA ASP A 280 -41.95 -6.19 6.20
C ASP A 280 -40.41 -6.14 6.10
N VAL A 281 -39.79 -5.13 6.69
CA VAL A 281 -38.32 -5.05 6.79
C VAL A 281 -37.86 -6.05 7.85
N LEU A 282 -37.17 -7.10 7.41
CA LEU A 282 -36.74 -8.19 8.30
C LEU A 282 -35.40 -7.84 8.98
N ALA A 283 -34.46 -7.27 8.23
CA ALA A 283 -33.16 -6.90 8.73
C ALA A 283 -32.57 -5.74 7.93
N VAL A 284 -31.67 -5.00 8.56
CA VAL A 284 -30.74 -4.10 7.88
C VAL A 284 -29.45 -4.85 7.64
N VAL A 285 -28.98 -4.87 6.39
CA VAL A 285 -27.87 -5.70 5.95
C VAL A 285 -26.85 -4.93 5.15
N SER A 286 -25.66 -5.48 5.03
CA SER A 286 -24.63 -5.05 4.10
C SER A 286 -24.47 -6.11 3.02
N ILE A 287 -24.43 -5.66 1.76
CA ILE A 287 -24.06 -6.51 0.62
C ILE A 287 -22.56 -6.31 0.38
N PRO A 288 -21.75 -7.38 0.26
CA PRO A 288 -20.34 -7.25 -0.13
C PRO A 288 -20.16 -6.51 -1.46
N SER A 289 -19.12 -5.70 -1.57
CA SER A 289 -18.83 -4.90 -2.78
C SER A 289 -18.76 -5.74 -4.05
N ALA A 290 -18.27 -6.98 -3.95
CA ALA A 290 -18.17 -7.92 -5.05
C ALA A 290 -19.54 -8.25 -5.69
N LEU A 291 -20.62 -8.23 -4.91
CA LEU A 291 -21.99 -8.49 -5.40
C LEU A 291 -22.72 -7.21 -5.83
N GLN A 292 -22.25 -6.06 -5.44
CA GLN A 292 -22.89 -4.78 -5.74
C GLN A 292 -22.64 -4.33 -7.17
N THR A 293 -23.51 -3.43 -7.62
CA THR A 293 -23.28 -2.62 -8.84
C THR A 293 -22.45 -1.38 -8.49
N PRO A 294 -21.56 -0.91 -9.40
CA PRO A 294 -20.99 0.42 -9.26
C PRO A 294 -22.01 1.55 -9.45
N LEU A 295 -23.20 1.23 -10.00
CA LEU A 295 -24.29 2.21 -10.16
C LEU A 295 -24.87 2.57 -8.81
N GLN A 296 -24.62 3.80 -8.38
CA GLN A 296 -25.22 4.37 -7.19
C GLN A 296 -26.37 5.29 -7.57
N VAL A 297 -27.52 5.15 -6.91
CA VAL A 297 -28.70 5.98 -7.14
C VAL A 297 -29.05 6.76 -5.89
N ASP A 298 -29.37 8.02 -6.07
CA ASP A 298 -29.80 8.98 -5.03
C ASP A 298 -29.08 8.76 -3.67
N MET A 299 -29.81 8.37 -2.61
CA MET A 299 -29.25 8.14 -1.26
C MET A 299 -28.46 6.83 -1.11
N GLY A 300 -28.39 6.02 -2.16
CA GLY A 300 -27.71 4.71 -2.14
C GLY A 300 -28.42 3.67 -1.26
N LEU A 301 -29.73 3.76 -1.17
CA LEU A 301 -30.57 2.76 -0.50
C LEU A 301 -30.80 1.58 -1.45
N ASP A 302 -30.59 0.38 -0.94
CA ASP A 302 -30.84 -0.86 -1.70
C ASP A 302 -31.88 -1.73 -0.98
N TYR A 303 -32.75 -2.36 -1.76
CA TYR A 303 -33.68 -3.39 -1.31
C TYR A 303 -33.23 -4.75 -1.84
N ILE A 304 -33.31 -5.79 -1.00
CA ILE A 304 -32.84 -7.13 -1.33
C ILE A 304 -34.00 -8.12 -1.19
N PHE A 305 -34.43 -8.64 -2.31
CA PHE A 305 -35.49 -9.64 -2.43
C PHE A 305 -34.93 -10.98 -2.89
N PRO A 306 -35.65 -12.08 -2.68
CA PRO A 306 -35.34 -13.32 -3.36
C PRO A 306 -35.60 -13.18 -4.87
N THR A 307 -34.82 -13.87 -5.69
CA THR A 307 -34.92 -13.80 -7.17
C THR A 307 -36.34 -14.05 -7.69
N ASN A 308 -37.04 -15.01 -7.10
CA ASN A 308 -38.43 -15.36 -7.50
C ASN A 308 -39.41 -14.20 -7.22
N GLU A 309 -39.19 -13.37 -6.25
CA GLU A 309 -40.05 -12.20 -5.98
C GLU A 309 -39.74 -11.04 -6.93
N LEU A 310 -38.45 -10.85 -7.28
CA LEU A 310 -38.08 -9.84 -8.25
C LEU A 310 -38.55 -10.18 -9.66
N LEU A 311 -38.20 -11.38 -10.12
CA LEU A 311 -38.58 -11.87 -11.47
C LEU A 311 -40.08 -12.22 -11.53
N GLY A 312 -40.76 -11.63 -12.47
CA GLY A 312 -42.20 -11.86 -12.69
C GLY A 312 -43.13 -10.90 -11.93
N ASN A 313 -42.71 -10.36 -10.78
CA ASN A 313 -43.50 -9.39 -10.02
C ASN A 313 -43.03 -7.95 -10.21
N MET A 314 -41.71 -7.71 -10.16
CA MET A 314 -41.14 -6.37 -10.27
C MET A 314 -40.53 -6.11 -11.64
N VAL A 315 -39.98 -7.12 -12.28
CA VAL A 315 -39.41 -7.07 -13.63
C VAL A 315 -39.87 -8.28 -14.46
N SER A 316 -39.54 -8.28 -15.75
CA SER A 316 -39.84 -9.43 -16.63
C SER A 316 -39.15 -10.71 -16.14
N ALA A 317 -39.83 -11.86 -16.28
CA ALA A 317 -39.31 -13.16 -15.87
C ALA A 317 -38.04 -13.58 -16.64
N ASP A 318 -37.82 -13.03 -17.84
CA ASP A 318 -36.70 -13.30 -18.74
C ASP A 318 -35.60 -12.22 -18.66
N GLN A 319 -35.65 -11.35 -17.63
CA GLN A 319 -34.62 -10.32 -17.44
C GLN A 319 -33.24 -10.99 -17.28
N PRO A 320 -32.19 -10.54 -18.02
CA PRO A 320 -30.85 -11.01 -17.82
C PRO A 320 -30.33 -10.66 -16.42
N ALA A 321 -29.45 -11.52 -15.87
CA ALA A 321 -28.81 -11.24 -14.61
C ALA A 321 -27.78 -10.12 -14.76
N MET A 322 -27.52 -9.41 -13.66
CA MET A 322 -26.42 -8.43 -13.56
C MET A 322 -25.09 -9.16 -13.45
N LYS A 323 -25.03 -10.16 -12.58
CA LYS A 323 -23.82 -10.98 -12.33
C LYS A 323 -24.20 -12.44 -12.16
N THR A 324 -23.31 -13.30 -12.58
CA THR A 324 -23.29 -14.72 -12.20
C THR A 324 -21.99 -15.00 -11.46
N ILE A 325 -22.07 -15.61 -10.29
CA ILE A 325 -20.95 -15.98 -9.44
C ILE A 325 -20.95 -17.49 -9.25
N PHE A 326 -19.79 -18.13 -9.27
CA PHE A 326 -19.74 -19.58 -9.10
C PHE A 326 -18.37 -20.08 -8.62
N ASN A 327 -18.39 -21.24 -7.95
CA ASN A 327 -17.22 -21.99 -7.52
C ASN A 327 -17.04 -23.24 -8.37
N VAL A 328 -15.79 -23.58 -8.62
CA VAL A 328 -15.40 -24.75 -9.37
C VAL A 328 -14.27 -25.45 -8.63
N ASP A 329 -14.27 -26.77 -8.60
CA ASP A 329 -13.18 -27.52 -7.98
C ASP A 329 -11.79 -27.16 -8.57
N GLU A 330 -10.74 -27.35 -7.77
CA GLU A 330 -9.37 -26.93 -8.11
C GLU A 330 -8.87 -27.56 -9.43
N GLU A 331 -9.32 -28.79 -9.75
CA GLU A 331 -8.90 -29.53 -10.94
C GLU A 331 -9.46 -28.88 -12.23
N HIS A 332 -10.66 -28.31 -12.17
CA HIS A 332 -11.34 -27.72 -13.34
C HIS A 332 -11.16 -26.20 -13.48
N GLN A 333 -10.58 -25.50 -12.49
CA GLN A 333 -10.43 -24.05 -12.53
C GLN A 333 -9.77 -23.53 -13.81
N LEU A 334 -8.67 -24.15 -14.25
CA LEU A 334 -7.95 -23.72 -15.45
C LEU A 334 -8.77 -23.97 -16.74
N ALA A 335 -9.50 -25.08 -16.79
CA ALA A 335 -10.38 -25.39 -17.93
C ALA A 335 -11.52 -24.38 -18.02
N THR A 336 -12.13 -24.05 -16.89
CA THR A 336 -13.18 -23.04 -16.76
C THR A 336 -12.70 -21.64 -17.14
N GLU A 337 -11.50 -21.25 -16.71
CA GLU A 337 -10.90 -19.98 -17.11
C GLU A 337 -10.68 -19.88 -18.62
N ASN A 338 -10.18 -20.94 -19.24
CA ASN A 338 -10.03 -20.99 -20.71
C ASN A 338 -11.37 -20.94 -21.43
N TRP A 339 -12.40 -21.60 -20.90
CA TRP A 339 -13.74 -21.54 -21.44
C TRP A 339 -14.31 -20.11 -21.34
N LEU A 340 -14.25 -19.47 -20.18
CA LEU A 340 -14.69 -18.08 -19.98
C LEU A 340 -13.97 -17.14 -20.94
N LYS A 341 -12.65 -17.24 -21.03
CA LYS A 341 -11.85 -16.43 -21.94
C LYS A 341 -12.28 -16.60 -23.39
N ASN A 342 -12.56 -17.84 -23.81
CA ASN A 342 -13.07 -18.10 -25.17
C ASN A 342 -14.48 -17.53 -25.35
N TYR A 343 -15.35 -17.70 -24.35
CA TYR A 343 -16.72 -17.20 -24.40
C TYR A 343 -16.76 -15.67 -24.52
N THR A 344 -16.05 -14.97 -23.65
CA THR A 344 -16.03 -13.49 -23.62
C THR A 344 -15.26 -12.88 -24.80
N THR A 345 -14.36 -13.64 -25.45
CA THR A 345 -13.64 -13.14 -26.63
C THR A 345 -14.39 -13.41 -27.95
N ASN A 346 -15.07 -14.56 -28.08
CA ASN A 346 -15.57 -15.04 -29.37
C ASN A 346 -17.10 -15.19 -29.43
N THR A 347 -17.78 -15.35 -28.28
CA THR A 347 -19.22 -15.61 -28.25
C THR A 347 -19.99 -14.38 -27.81
N ASP A 348 -19.65 -13.81 -26.67
CA ASP A 348 -20.25 -12.59 -26.16
C ASP A 348 -19.19 -11.64 -25.62
N THR A 349 -18.80 -10.69 -26.46
CA THR A 349 -17.76 -9.70 -26.14
C THR A 349 -18.23 -8.57 -25.23
N ALA A 350 -19.52 -8.50 -24.91
CA ALA A 350 -20.06 -7.56 -23.93
C ALA A 350 -19.86 -8.06 -22.49
N LEU A 351 -19.65 -9.37 -22.31
CA LEU A 351 -19.34 -9.95 -21.02
C LEU A 351 -17.83 -9.94 -20.75
N ASP A 352 -17.49 -9.82 -19.48
CA ASP A 352 -16.14 -10.00 -18.95
C ASP A 352 -16.20 -10.80 -17.65
N TYR A 353 -15.06 -11.27 -17.17
CA TYR A 353 -15.03 -12.08 -15.96
C TYR A 353 -13.87 -11.72 -15.03
N LEU A 354 -14.08 -11.95 -13.75
CA LEU A 354 -13.05 -11.97 -12.73
C LEU A 354 -12.81 -13.42 -12.31
N SER A 355 -11.55 -13.82 -12.17
CA SER A 355 -11.19 -15.08 -11.57
C SER A 355 -10.20 -14.86 -10.41
N LYS A 356 -10.27 -15.73 -9.38
CA LYS A 356 -9.26 -15.71 -8.30
C LYS A 356 -7.85 -15.89 -8.84
N VAL A 357 -7.66 -16.65 -9.92
CA VAL A 357 -6.36 -16.86 -10.56
C VAL A 357 -5.83 -15.54 -11.15
N THR A 358 -6.65 -14.83 -11.93
CA THR A 358 -6.28 -13.54 -12.52
C THR A 358 -6.06 -12.47 -11.45
N LEU A 359 -6.91 -12.45 -10.41
CA LEU A 359 -6.73 -11.55 -9.25
C LEU A 359 -5.42 -11.84 -8.52
N ARG A 360 -5.04 -13.13 -8.37
CA ARG A 360 -3.76 -13.52 -7.79
C ARG A 360 -2.59 -13.01 -8.61
N GLN A 361 -2.63 -13.17 -9.92
CA GLN A 361 -1.59 -12.67 -10.82
C GLN A 361 -1.46 -11.15 -10.73
N THR A 362 -2.57 -10.43 -10.69
CA THR A 362 -2.61 -8.97 -10.54
C THR A 362 -2.03 -8.54 -9.20
N PHE A 363 -2.43 -9.19 -8.11
CA PHE A 363 -1.90 -8.93 -6.77
C PHE A 363 -0.40 -9.20 -6.69
N ASP A 364 0.06 -10.36 -7.18
CA ASP A 364 1.48 -10.72 -7.20
C ASP A 364 2.29 -9.75 -8.08
N GLY A 365 1.73 -9.30 -9.19
CA GLY A 365 2.32 -8.27 -10.05
C GLY A 365 2.51 -6.94 -9.31
N MET A 366 1.47 -6.48 -8.60
CA MET A 366 1.52 -5.27 -7.77
C MET A 366 2.57 -5.39 -6.65
N ILE A 367 2.55 -6.50 -5.92
CA ILE A 367 3.51 -6.77 -4.85
C ILE A 367 4.96 -6.82 -5.38
N ASN A 368 5.18 -7.48 -6.52
CA ASN A 368 6.50 -7.57 -7.13
C ASN A 368 7.00 -6.20 -7.63
N MET A 369 6.11 -5.35 -8.12
CA MET A 369 6.44 -3.96 -8.47
C MET A 369 6.94 -3.19 -7.22
N TYR A 370 6.22 -3.26 -6.10
CA TYR A 370 6.66 -2.62 -4.86
C TYR A 370 7.99 -3.18 -4.35
N ARG A 371 8.19 -4.50 -4.42
CA ARG A 371 9.47 -5.15 -4.07
C ARG A 371 10.62 -4.67 -4.94
N LEU A 372 10.41 -4.58 -6.25
CA LEU A 372 11.44 -4.18 -7.20
C LEU A 372 11.81 -2.71 -7.05
N VAL A 373 10.83 -1.81 -7.06
CA VAL A 373 11.07 -0.37 -6.95
C VAL A 373 11.63 -0.02 -5.56
N GLY A 374 11.00 -0.52 -4.50
CA GLY A 374 11.46 -0.32 -3.13
C GLY A 374 12.85 -0.92 -2.90
N GLY A 375 13.10 -2.12 -3.40
CA GLY A 375 14.40 -2.79 -3.31
C GLY A 375 15.50 -2.02 -4.06
N ALA A 376 15.22 -1.50 -5.24
CA ALA A 376 16.16 -0.67 -6.00
C ALA A 376 16.52 0.61 -5.24
N LEU A 377 15.53 1.31 -4.67
CA LEU A 377 15.76 2.50 -3.84
C LEU A 377 16.60 2.17 -2.60
N CYS A 378 16.30 1.05 -1.92
CA CYS A 378 17.07 0.58 -0.78
C CYS A 378 18.53 0.28 -1.16
N ALA A 379 18.77 -0.37 -2.31
CA ALA A 379 20.12 -0.67 -2.81
C ALA A 379 20.92 0.61 -3.11
N ILE A 380 20.28 1.60 -3.74
CA ILE A 380 20.91 2.91 -4.02
C ILE A 380 21.30 3.61 -2.71
N LEU A 381 20.40 3.69 -1.73
CA LEU A 381 20.69 4.33 -0.45
C LEU A 381 21.75 3.57 0.35
N ALA A 382 21.74 2.24 0.31
CA ALA A 382 22.78 1.42 0.93
C ALA A 382 24.14 1.68 0.29
N LEU A 383 24.23 1.79 -1.03
CA LEU A 383 25.45 2.13 -1.75
C LEU A 383 25.97 3.52 -1.36
N ILE A 384 25.09 4.52 -1.29
CA ILE A 384 25.42 5.88 -0.83
C ILE A 384 25.96 5.83 0.61
N GLY A 385 25.31 5.06 1.49
CA GLY A 385 25.77 4.89 2.88
C GLY A 385 27.17 4.29 2.97
N ILE A 386 27.44 3.24 2.19
CA ILE A 386 28.75 2.58 2.11
C ILE A 386 29.81 3.53 1.57
N LEU A 387 29.52 4.26 0.47
CA LEU A 387 30.46 5.24 -0.10
C LEU A 387 30.77 6.38 0.89
N ASN A 388 29.76 6.89 1.58
CA ASN A 388 29.95 7.89 2.64
C ASN A 388 30.84 7.36 3.77
N PHE A 389 30.67 6.09 4.17
CA PHE A 389 31.51 5.44 5.17
C PHE A 389 32.94 5.28 4.69
N ILE A 390 33.17 4.76 3.47
CA ILE A 390 34.50 4.62 2.86
C ILE A 390 35.21 5.98 2.85
N ASN A 391 34.56 7.01 2.34
CA ASN A 391 35.12 8.36 2.28
C ASN A 391 35.41 8.93 3.67
N SER A 392 34.50 8.71 4.62
CA SER A 392 34.68 9.11 6.01
C SER A 392 35.87 8.43 6.66
N MET A 393 36.02 7.10 6.51
CA MET A 393 37.13 6.34 7.09
C MET A 393 38.46 6.69 6.45
N THR A 394 38.49 6.80 5.11
CA THR A 394 39.71 7.18 4.38
C THR A 394 40.22 8.55 4.87
N THR A 395 39.33 9.54 4.91
CA THR A 395 39.70 10.88 5.41
C THR A 395 40.08 10.86 6.88
N SER A 396 39.41 10.05 7.72
CA SER A 396 39.75 9.91 9.15
C SER A 396 41.15 9.30 9.35
N ILE A 397 41.49 8.30 8.57
CA ILE A 397 42.81 7.66 8.63
C ILE A 397 43.89 8.60 8.10
N LEU A 398 43.67 9.28 6.98
CA LEU A 398 44.62 10.24 6.40
C LEU A 398 44.86 11.43 7.30
N SER A 399 43.84 12.04 7.91
CA SER A 399 44.02 13.16 8.84
C SER A 399 44.79 12.78 10.11
N ARG A 400 44.82 11.51 10.48
CA ARG A 400 45.55 10.97 11.64
C ARG A 400 46.82 10.21 11.26
N TYR A 401 47.31 10.40 10.04
CA TYR A 401 48.45 9.64 9.50
C TYR A 401 49.68 9.79 10.37
N ARG A 402 50.01 11.03 10.81
CA ARG A 402 51.11 11.33 11.72
C ARG A 402 50.88 10.81 13.14
N GLU A 403 49.67 10.94 13.68
CA GLU A 403 49.31 10.40 15.01
C GLU A 403 49.55 8.87 15.04
N ILE A 404 49.10 8.14 13.99
CA ILE A 404 49.29 6.70 13.89
C ILE A 404 50.77 6.33 13.78
N ALA A 405 51.56 7.09 13.00
CA ALA A 405 53.00 6.87 12.88
C ALA A 405 53.72 7.08 14.22
N MET A 406 53.36 8.15 14.97
CA MET A 406 53.91 8.43 16.32
C MET A 406 53.55 7.30 17.30
N LEU A 407 52.33 6.77 17.28
CA LEU A 407 51.95 5.64 18.13
C LEU A 407 52.74 4.38 17.80
N GLN A 408 53.05 4.16 16.54
CA GLN A 408 53.89 3.05 16.11
C GLN A 408 55.35 3.22 16.51
N SER A 409 55.89 4.45 16.50
CA SER A 409 57.26 4.73 16.95
C SER A 409 57.42 4.56 18.47
N VAL A 410 56.36 4.75 19.26
CA VAL A 410 56.32 4.52 20.72
C VAL A 410 56.07 3.02 21.07
N GLY A 411 55.87 2.15 20.04
CA GLY A 411 55.80 0.71 20.25
C GLY A 411 54.42 0.06 19.96
N MET A 412 53.47 0.83 19.43
CA MET A 412 52.17 0.23 18.98
C MET A 412 52.38 -0.60 17.75
N THR A 413 51.97 -1.88 17.80
CA THR A 413 52.11 -2.80 16.66
C THR A 413 51.06 -2.50 15.57
N GLY A 414 51.39 -2.83 14.31
CA GLY A 414 50.41 -2.67 13.20
C GLY A 414 49.13 -3.48 13.41
N ARG A 415 49.18 -4.61 14.16
CA ARG A 415 48.01 -5.39 14.56
C ARG A 415 47.08 -4.61 15.52
N GLN A 416 47.66 -3.90 16.47
CA GLN A 416 46.91 -3.08 17.42
C GLN A 416 46.27 -1.87 16.74
N VAL A 417 46.93 -1.24 15.73
CA VAL A 417 46.34 -0.22 14.90
C VAL A 417 45.15 -0.74 14.12
N LYS A 418 45.27 -1.89 13.47
CA LYS A 418 44.16 -2.54 12.75
C LYS A 418 42.97 -2.80 13.68
N GLN A 419 43.22 -3.34 14.87
CA GLN A 419 42.20 -3.61 15.88
C GLN A 419 41.48 -2.31 16.31
N MET A 420 42.23 -1.22 16.55
CA MET A 420 41.66 0.07 16.89
C MET A 420 40.73 0.60 15.78
N LEU A 421 41.15 0.50 14.52
CA LEU A 421 40.35 0.93 13.37
C LEU A 421 39.10 0.03 13.14
N ILE A 422 39.20 -1.27 13.38
CA ILE A 422 38.03 -2.17 13.36
C ILE A 422 37.01 -1.78 14.44
N TYR A 423 37.46 -1.53 15.68
CA TYR A 423 36.58 -1.11 16.76
C TYR A 423 35.93 0.26 16.45
N GLU A 424 36.65 1.15 15.79
CA GLU A 424 36.09 2.42 15.31
C GLU A 424 34.99 2.17 14.26
N GLY A 425 35.23 1.30 13.27
CA GLY A 425 34.25 0.86 12.27
C GLY A 425 33.00 0.23 12.90
N ILE A 426 33.18 -0.75 13.80
CA ILE A 426 32.09 -1.39 14.53
C ILE A 426 31.28 -0.36 15.35
N GLY A 427 31.95 0.66 15.88
CA GLY A 427 31.25 1.76 16.56
C GLY A 427 30.28 2.51 15.66
N TYR A 428 30.61 2.73 14.37
CA TYR A 428 29.68 3.29 13.40
C TYR A 428 28.48 2.37 13.13
N SER A 429 28.70 1.05 13.00
CA SER A 429 27.59 0.12 12.79
C SER A 429 26.65 0.03 13.99
N ILE A 430 27.18 -0.02 15.21
CA ILE A 430 26.35 -0.06 16.43
C ILE A 430 25.48 1.20 16.52
N LEU A 431 26.07 2.39 16.30
CA LEU A 431 25.30 3.65 16.33
C LEU A 431 24.26 3.69 15.18
N GLY A 432 24.63 3.22 13.98
CA GLY A 432 23.73 3.16 12.83
C GLY A 432 22.55 2.19 13.05
N LEU A 433 22.84 0.99 13.57
CA LEU A 433 21.81 -0.01 13.91
C LEU A 433 20.88 0.46 15.03
N PHE A 434 21.43 1.09 16.07
CA PHE A 434 20.60 1.63 17.14
C PHE A 434 19.69 2.77 16.65
N GLY A 435 20.23 3.66 15.82
CA GLY A 435 19.44 4.71 15.17
C GLY A 435 18.39 4.16 14.23
N SER A 436 18.75 3.13 13.42
CA SER A 436 17.80 2.49 12.50
C SER A 436 16.67 1.76 13.24
N LEU A 437 16.96 1.13 14.37
CA LEU A 437 15.94 0.44 15.16
C LEU A 437 14.88 1.42 15.68
N ILE A 438 15.30 2.53 16.28
CA ILE A 438 14.38 3.56 16.77
C ILE A 438 13.57 4.17 15.62
N LEU A 439 14.25 4.58 14.55
CA LEU A 439 13.58 5.21 13.42
C LEU A 439 12.67 4.24 12.65
N SER A 440 13.01 2.95 12.56
CA SER A 440 12.16 1.92 11.93
C SER A 440 10.87 1.70 12.71
N VAL A 441 10.93 1.69 14.04
CA VAL A 441 9.72 1.62 14.88
C VAL A 441 8.83 2.83 14.63
N ILE A 442 9.40 4.04 14.67
CA ILE A 442 8.64 5.28 14.41
C ILE A 442 8.04 5.25 12.99
N ALA A 443 8.83 4.95 11.97
CA ALA A 443 8.37 4.91 10.58
C ALA A 443 7.26 3.88 10.36
N SER A 444 7.36 2.69 10.96
CA SER A 444 6.35 1.64 10.86
C SER A 444 5.02 2.05 11.51
N LEU A 445 5.08 2.65 12.71
CA LEU A 445 3.88 3.06 13.46
C LEU A 445 3.20 4.30 12.86
N THR A 446 3.93 5.16 12.16
CA THR A 446 3.40 6.40 11.60
C THR A 446 3.22 6.28 10.09
N VAL A 447 4.31 6.30 9.33
CA VAL A 447 4.29 6.40 7.87
C VAL A 447 3.65 5.16 7.23
N VAL A 448 4.12 3.95 7.58
CA VAL A 448 3.63 2.71 6.95
C VAL A 448 2.17 2.48 7.31
N ARG A 449 1.79 2.67 8.56
CA ARG A 449 0.40 2.52 8.99
C ARG A 449 -0.53 3.55 8.33
N MET A 450 -0.09 4.80 8.20
CA MET A 450 -0.89 5.85 7.56
C MET A 450 -1.06 5.60 6.07
N MET A 451 -0.02 5.11 5.37
CA MET A 451 -0.10 4.78 3.94
C MET A 451 -1.07 3.64 3.64
N GLY A 452 -1.21 2.69 4.57
CA GLY A 452 -2.11 1.55 4.40
C GLY A 452 -3.53 1.78 4.94
N ALA A 453 -3.77 2.85 5.71
CA ALA A 453 -5.04 3.05 6.42
C ALA A 453 -6.26 3.22 5.50
N GLU A 454 -6.06 3.60 4.25
CA GLU A 454 -7.13 3.79 3.26
C GLU A 454 -7.37 2.54 2.38
N LEU A 455 -6.56 1.48 2.55
CA LEU A 455 -6.65 0.26 1.76
C LEU A 455 -7.33 -0.85 2.58
N THR A 456 -8.45 -1.37 2.11
CA THR A 456 -9.23 -2.44 2.77
C THR A 456 -8.44 -3.72 2.93
N TYR A 457 -7.59 -4.03 1.94
CA TYR A 457 -6.71 -5.20 1.90
C TYR A 457 -5.34 -4.99 2.55
N PHE A 458 -5.17 -3.96 3.38
CA PHE A 458 -3.94 -3.71 4.12
C PHE A 458 -4.13 -4.07 5.60
N THR A 459 -3.43 -5.11 6.05
CA THR A 459 -3.38 -5.50 7.46
C THR A 459 -1.99 -5.21 8.01
N TRP A 460 -1.86 -4.10 8.75
CA TRP A 460 -0.56 -3.70 9.27
C TRP A 460 0.05 -4.76 10.19
N HIS A 461 1.22 -5.27 9.81
CA HIS A 461 2.02 -6.22 10.58
C HIS A 461 3.35 -5.60 10.97
N PHE A 462 3.56 -5.40 12.27
CA PHE A 462 4.84 -4.87 12.75
C PHE A 462 5.96 -5.90 12.62
N THR A 463 7.07 -5.51 11.95
CA THR A 463 8.26 -6.35 11.83
C THR A 463 9.54 -5.53 11.85
N LEU A 464 10.59 -6.10 12.42
CA LEU A 464 11.96 -5.56 12.42
C LEU A 464 12.95 -6.55 11.78
N LEU A 465 12.44 -7.59 11.09
CA LEU A 465 13.27 -8.61 10.48
C LEU A 465 14.37 -8.04 9.57
N PRO A 466 14.10 -7.06 8.68
CA PRO A 466 15.15 -6.48 7.83
C PRO A 466 16.24 -5.76 8.63
N VAL A 467 15.91 -5.12 9.75
CA VAL A 467 16.91 -4.47 10.61
C VAL A 467 17.89 -5.52 11.15
N PHE A 468 17.38 -6.66 11.63
CA PHE A 468 18.23 -7.74 12.14
C PHE A 468 19.06 -8.41 11.03
N LEU A 469 18.49 -8.60 9.83
CA LEU A 469 19.23 -9.13 8.68
C LEU A 469 20.37 -8.22 8.23
N CYS A 470 20.26 -6.90 8.41
CA CYS A 470 21.30 -5.94 8.07
C CYS A 470 22.48 -5.94 9.06
N ILE A 471 22.38 -6.57 10.24
CA ILE A 471 23.44 -6.57 11.25
C ILE A 471 24.75 -7.16 10.69
N ILE A 472 24.68 -8.36 10.11
CA ILE A 472 25.85 -9.08 9.62
C ILE A 472 26.54 -8.33 8.46
N PRO A 473 25.85 -7.95 7.36
CA PRO A 473 26.47 -7.22 6.27
C PRO A 473 27.08 -5.89 6.72
N LEU A 474 26.41 -5.15 7.59
CA LEU A 474 26.88 -3.85 8.06
C LEU A 474 28.15 -3.98 8.92
N ILE A 475 28.19 -4.94 9.84
CA ILE A 475 29.38 -5.21 10.66
C ILE A 475 30.56 -5.65 9.77
N LEU A 476 30.33 -6.51 8.78
CA LEU A 476 31.37 -6.94 7.84
C LEU A 476 31.95 -5.77 7.05
N ILE A 477 31.10 -4.92 6.46
CA ILE A 477 31.54 -3.74 5.71
C ILE A 477 32.34 -2.79 6.60
N THR A 478 31.83 -2.50 7.80
CA THR A 478 32.48 -1.56 8.73
C THR A 478 33.75 -2.11 9.37
N ALA A 479 33.97 -3.40 9.36
CA ALA A 479 35.24 -4.04 9.75
C ALA A 479 36.26 -4.09 8.60
N ILE A 480 35.81 -4.42 7.37
CA ILE A 480 36.68 -4.63 6.22
C ILE A 480 37.22 -3.29 5.66
N VAL A 481 36.36 -2.29 5.53
CA VAL A 481 36.73 -1.00 4.92
C VAL A 481 37.92 -0.33 5.63
N PRO A 482 37.95 -0.19 6.98
CA PRO A 482 39.10 0.39 7.67
C PRO A 482 40.40 -0.38 7.45
N LEU A 483 40.33 -1.73 7.33
CA LEU A 483 41.49 -2.57 7.06
C LEU A 483 42.05 -2.31 5.66
N VAL A 484 41.17 -2.23 4.66
CA VAL A 484 41.58 -1.93 3.28
C VAL A 484 42.22 -0.55 3.19
N CYS A 485 41.58 0.47 3.82
CA CYS A 485 42.12 1.82 3.86
C CYS A 485 43.49 1.88 4.55
N TYR A 486 43.63 1.20 5.71
CA TYR A 486 44.89 1.14 6.42
C TYR A 486 46.00 0.40 5.64
N ASN A 487 45.70 -0.73 5.02
CA ASN A 487 46.66 -1.48 4.24
C ASN A 487 47.21 -0.67 3.05
N LYS A 488 46.35 0.08 2.35
CA LYS A 488 46.80 1.03 1.29
C LYS A 488 47.72 2.13 1.84
N MET A 489 47.40 2.65 3.03
CA MET A 489 48.21 3.64 3.71
C MET A 489 49.56 3.08 4.20
N ALA A 490 49.57 1.83 4.69
CA ALA A 490 50.71 1.16 5.32
C ALA A 490 51.81 0.72 4.35
N GLN A 491 51.62 0.88 3.03
CA GLN A 491 52.64 0.59 2.04
C GLN A 491 53.92 1.42 2.17
N LYS A 492 53.83 2.63 2.76
CA LYS A 492 55.01 3.48 3.10
C LYS A 492 55.57 3.17 4.48
N THR A 493 56.90 3.21 4.62
CA THR A 493 57.56 2.96 5.89
C THR A 493 57.18 3.98 6.96
N VAL A 494 57.32 3.63 8.26
CA VAL A 494 57.01 4.56 9.37
C VAL A 494 57.88 5.83 9.30
N VAL A 495 59.13 5.70 8.92
CA VAL A 495 60.09 6.82 8.76
C VAL A 495 59.65 7.75 7.61
N GLU A 496 59.24 7.17 6.49
CA GLU A 496 58.76 7.92 5.34
C GLU A 496 57.44 8.65 5.65
N ARG A 497 56.59 8.07 6.48
CA ARG A 497 55.35 8.68 6.96
C ARG A 497 55.57 9.86 7.89
N LEU A 498 56.60 9.84 8.68
CA LEU A 498 56.99 10.96 9.54
C LEU A 498 57.65 12.09 8.73
N ARG A 499 58.44 11.76 7.67
CA ARG A 499 59.16 12.72 6.82
C ARG A 499 58.26 13.47 5.83
N ILE A 500 57.19 12.88 5.33
CA ILE A 500 56.22 13.56 4.45
C ILE A 500 55.47 14.70 5.16
N ALA A 501 55.60 14.81 6.47
CA ALA A 501 54.95 15.79 7.32
C ALA A 501 55.87 16.94 7.77
N GLU A 502 57.16 16.94 7.36
CA GLU A 502 58.08 18.06 7.38
C GLU A 502 58.05 18.80 6.03
#